data_fbb795635d250c1475b76a8e40654b3c
#
_entry.id   fbb795635d250c1475b76a8e40654b3c
#
_cell.length_a   1.000
_cell.length_b   1.000
_cell.length_c   1.000
_cell.angle_alpha   90.00
_cell.angle_beta   90.00
_cell.angle_gamma   90.00
#
_symmetry.space_group_name_H-M   'P 1'
#
loop_
_entity.id
_entity.type
_entity.pdbx_description
1 polymer ?
#
loop_
_entity_poly.entity_id
_entity_poly.type
_entity_poly.pdbx_seq_one_letter_code
_entity_poly.pdbx_strand_id
1 'polypeptide(L)'
;GNKFYTYANFTSNLTTDIGGGPGPGGQSTPGITNLMNVRSTYLLGLSDFTQTEPTIANISVSNTTPTLNDVLNFTATITDENAVYFGYRTANYLPFVRIHMFDDGAHNDGAAGDGVYGVSATMSTTFLQYYIYAENSGIGKFSPVRAEHEYYTIEITPPPAGNIVINELLASNDITQADQDGEFDDWIELYNNTN
;
A
#
# COMPACT_ATOMS: atom_id res chain seq x y z
N GLY A 1 -45.98 -17.93 -5.58
CA GLY A 1 -45.63 -17.52 -4.23
C GLY A 1 -46.20 -16.15 -3.92
N ASN A 2 -46.78 -15.96 -2.73
CA ASN A 2 -47.29 -14.66 -2.27
C ASN A 2 -46.10 -13.69 -2.11
N LYS A 3 -46.02 -12.72 -3.01
CA LYS A 3 -45.10 -11.60 -2.83
C LYS A 3 -45.84 -10.52 -2.03
N PHE A 4 -45.33 -10.16 -0.86
CA PHE A 4 -45.89 -9.10 -0.05
C PHE A 4 -45.77 -7.70 -0.71
N TYR A 5 -44.78 -7.56 -1.65
CA TYR A 5 -44.49 -6.31 -2.35
C TYR A 5 -44.36 -6.57 -3.87
N THR A 6 -44.82 -5.62 -4.66
CA THR A 6 -44.64 -5.63 -6.10
C THR A 6 -43.25 -5.14 -6.50
N TYR A 7 -42.83 -5.41 -7.75
CA TYR A 7 -41.59 -4.84 -8.28
C TYR A 7 -41.65 -3.28 -8.31
N ALA A 8 -42.81 -2.73 -8.58
CA ALA A 8 -43.00 -1.29 -8.54
C ALA A 8 -42.79 -0.72 -7.14
N ASN A 9 -43.25 -1.40 -6.08
CA ASN A 9 -42.97 -1.00 -4.69
C ASN A 9 -41.48 -1.06 -4.37
N PHE A 10 -40.78 -2.09 -4.86
CA PHE A 10 -39.34 -2.21 -4.69
C PHE A 10 -38.58 -1.03 -5.35
N THR A 11 -38.88 -0.75 -6.62
CA THR A 11 -38.21 0.36 -7.33
C THR A 11 -38.57 1.71 -6.75
N SER A 12 -39.80 1.91 -6.32
CA SER A 12 -40.23 3.14 -5.63
C SER A 12 -39.51 3.35 -4.31
N ASN A 13 -39.29 2.26 -3.54
CA ASN A 13 -38.61 2.33 -2.24
C ASN A 13 -37.10 2.60 -2.33
N LEU A 14 -36.54 2.64 -3.51
CA LEU A 14 -35.16 3.13 -3.67
C LEU A 14 -35.05 4.62 -3.31
N THR A 15 -36.07 5.41 -3.62
CA THR A 15 -36.05 6.88 -3.50
C THR A 15 -37.15 7.45 -2.60
N THR A 16 -38.24 6.73 -2.37
CA THR A 16 -39.40 7.21 -1.60
C THR A 16 -39.77 6.23 -0.50
N ASP A 17 -40.29 6.76 0.60
CA ASP A 17 -40.80 5.94 1.68
C ASP A 17 -42.06 5.21 1.28
N ILE A 18 -42.21 3.94 1.65
CA ILE A 18 -43.38 3.12 1.32
C ILE A 18 -44.04 2.67 2.63
N GLY A 19 -45.37 2.72 2.65
CA GLY A 19 -46.16 2.32 3.80
C GLY A 19 -46.53 3.49 4.71
N GLY A 20 -47.17 3.23 5.78
CA GLY A 20 -47.72 4.29 6.64
C GLY A 20 -49.22 4.42 6.46
N GLY A 21 -49.95 3.28 6.41
CA GLY A 21 -51.42 3.33 6.42
C GLY A 21 -51.96 3.87 7.76
N PRO A 22 -53.21 4.41 7.75
CA PRO A 22 -53.84 5.06 8.89
C PRO A 22 -54.34 4.05 9.96
N GLY A 23 -53.44 3.21 10.50
CA GLY A 23 -53.75 2.26 11.57
C GLY A 23 -52.70 2.27 12.68
N PRO A 24 -53.07 1.88 13.92
CA PRO A 24 -52.10 1.74 14.99
C PRO A 24 -51.08 0.65 14.60
N GLY A 25 -49.88 1.06 14.27
CA GLY A 25 -48.79 0.18 13.81
C GLY A 25 -48.36 0.33 12.34
N GLY A 26 -48.96 1.24 11.59
CA GLY A 26 -48.54 1.57 10.19
C GLY A 26 -47.19 2.26 10.16
N GLN A 27 -46.10 1.50 10.28
CA GLN A 27 -44.75 2.03 10.10
C GLN A 27 -44.43 2.16 8.63
N SER A 28 -43.89 3.30 8.23
CA SER A 28 -43.31 3.44 6.89
C SER A 28 -41.96 2.78 6.82
N THR A 29 -41.69 2.14 5.69
CA THR A 29 -40.34 1.68 5.35
C THR A 29 -39.64 2.80 4.61
N PRO A 30 -38.57 3.39 5.16
CA PRO A 30 -37.90 4.50 4.56
C PRO A 30 -37.27 4.08 3.23
N GLY A 31 -37.28 4.98 2.26
CA GLY A 31 -36.55 4.81 1.01
C GLY A 31 -35.04 4.75 1.26
N ILE A 32 -34.34 3.89 0.52
CA ILE A 32 -32.89 3.70 0.72
C ILE A 32 -32.16 5.03 0.61
N THR A 33 -32.48 5.84 -0.40
CA THR A 33 -31.86 7.16 -0.58
C THR A 33 -32.14 8.09 0.59
N ASN A 34 -33.41 8.15 1.06
CA ASN A 34 -33.79 8.98 2.20
C ASN A 34 -33.07 8.55 3.49
N LEU A 35 -33.06 7.23 3.76
CA LEU A 35 -32.37 6.68 4.91
C LEU A 35 -30.87 7.00 4.89
N MET A 36 -30.22 6.82 3.72
CA MET A 36 -28.78 7.05 3.57
C MET A 36 -28.43 8.54 3.62
N ASN A 37 -29.25 9.40 3.02
CA ASN A 37 -29.04 10.86 3.08
C ASN A 37 -29.11 11.39 4.50
N VAL A 38 -30.12 10.97 5.27
CA VAL A 38 -30.25 11.37 6.70
C VAL A 38 -29.05 10.89 7.51
N ARG A 39 -28.66 9.63 7.33
CA ARG A 39 -27.50 9.06 8.03
C ARG A 39 -26.19 9.75 7.63
N SER A 40 -25.97 9.97 6.33
CA SER A 40 -24.78 10.67 5.84
C SER A 40 -24.71 12.10 6.39
N THR A 41 -25.83 12.84 6.36
CA THR A 41 -25.91 14.20 6.91
C THR A 41 -25.59 14.20 8.41
N TYR A 42 -26.16 13.26 9.17
CA TYR A 42 -25.87 13.13 10.58
C TYR A 42 -24.40 12.82 10.85
N LEU A 43 -23.84 11.81 10.17
CA LEU A 43 -22.45 11.41 10.35
C LEU A 43 -21.48 12.53 9.97
N LEU A 44 -21.68 13.16 8.81
CA LEU A 44 -20.83 14.26 8.33
C LEU A 44 -20.94 15.53 9.20
N GLY A 45 -21.98 15.62 10.04
CA GLY A 45 -22.13 16.70 11.03
C GLY A 45 -21.47 16.43 12.38
N LEU A 46 -20.98 15.21 12.61
CA LEU A 46 -20.24 14.90 13.85
C LEU A 46 -18.85 15.56 13.83
N SER A 47 -18.42 16.02 15.01
CA SER A 47 -17.11 16.66 15.18
C SER A 47 -15.95 15.80 14.66
N ASP A 48 -16.05 14.49 14.81
CA ASP A 48 -15.02 13.54 14.38
C ASP A 48 -14.82 13.49 12.88
N PHE A 49 -15.85 13.86 12.09
CA PHE A 49 -15.79 13.92 10.62
C PHE A 49 -15.56 15.33 10.06
N THR A 50 -15.55 16.35 10.93
CA THR A 50 -15.34 17.76 10.53
C THR A 50 -13.95 18.29 10.91
N GLN A 51 -13.09 17.44 11.43
CA GLN A 51 -11.71 17.77 11.77
C GLN A 51 -10.92 18.13 10.52
N THR A 52 -9.99 19.06 10.66
CA THR A 52 -9.01 19.33 9.60
C THR A 52 -8.03 18.16 9.54
N GLU A 53 -7.95 17.50 8.41
CA GLU A 53 -7.00 16.41 8.19
C GLU A 53 -5.58 16.97 7.97
N PRO A 54 -4.53 16.26 8.44
CA PRO A 54 -3.18 16.52 7.99
C PRO A 54 -3.07 16.42 6.46
N THR A 55 -2.22 17.22 5.84
CA THR A 55 -1.88 17.02 4.44
C THR A 55 -0.57 16.25 4.32
N ILE A 56 -0.48 15.36 3.32
CA ILE A 56 0.74 14.61 2.99
C ILE A 56 1.02 14.85 1.52
N ALA A 57 2.14 15.48 1.21
CA ALA A 57 2.52 15.85 -0.15
C ALA A 57 4.02 15.65 -0.39
N ASN A 58 4.46 15.77 -1.64
CA ASN A 58 5.86 15.79 -2.06
C ASN A 58 6.69 14.63 -1.49
N ILE A 59 6.10 13.42 -1.46
CA ILE A 59 6.81 12.23 -0.99
C ILE A 59 7.97 11.94 -1.93
N SER A 60 9.17 11.80 -1.37
CA SER A 60 10.40 11.59 -2.10
C SER A 60 11.27 10.52 -1.43
N VAL A 61 12.13 9.90 -2.22
CA VAL A 61 13.17 8.97 -1.77
C VAL A 61 14.50 9.37 -2.41
N SER A 62 15.58 9.26 -1.67
CA SER A 62 16.92 9.70 -2.12
C SER A 62 17.48 8.91 -3.30
N ASN A 63 17.07 7.65 -3.47
CA ASN A 63 17.50 6.78 -4.58
C ASN A 63 16.37 5.83 -4.97
N THR A 64 15.98 5.85 -6.25
CA THR A 64 14.93 4.99 -6.82
C THR A 64 15.46 3.70 -7.44
N THR A 65 16.78 3.54 -7.53
CA THR A 65 17.48 2.34 -8.06
C THR A 65 18.54 1.86 -7.08
N PRO A 66 18.14 1.51 -5.84
CA PRO A 66 19.09 1.15 -4.79
C PRO A 66 19.73 -0.21 -5.05
N THR A 67 20.81 -0.45 -4.31
CA THR A 67 21.44 -1.76 -4.14
C THR A 67 21.20 -2.29 -2.73
N LEU A 68 21.52 -3.57 -2.51
CA LEU A 68 21.37 -4.19 -1.19
C LEU A 68 22.26 -3.48 -0.17
N ASN A 69 21.70 -3.20 1.01
CA ASN A 69 22.28 -2.45 2.12
C ASN A 69 22.41 -0.93 1.91
N ASP A 70 21.91 -0.37 0.81
CA ASP A 70 21.80 1.09 0.70
C ASP A 70 20.89 1.64 1.79
N VAL A 71 21.29 2.78 2.34
CA VAL A 71 20.43 3.57 3.26
C VAL A 71 19.67 4.58 2.42
N LEU A 72 18.35 4.46 2.42
CA LEU A 72 17.46 5.37 1.72
C LEU A 72 16.88 6.40 2.68
N ASN A 73 16.90 7.66 2.27
CA ASN A 73 16.24 8.75 2.97
C ASN A 73 14.89 9.02 2.32
N PHE A 74 13.84 9.01 3.11
CA PHE A 74 12.47 9.29 2.70
C PHE A 74 12.07 10.63 3.28
N THR A 75 11.46 11.49 2.47
CA THR A 75 10.93 12.76 2.91
C THR A 75 9.51 12.97 2.44
N ALA A 76 8.75 13.78 3.17
CA ALA A 76 7.42 14.23 2.77
C ALA A 76 7.14 15.61 3.37
N THR A 77 6.39 16.45 2.65
CA THR A 77 5.87 17.71 3.18
C THR A 77 4.55 17.45 3.89
N ILE A 78 4.45 17.82 5.15
CA ILE A 78 3.28 17.58 6.00
C ILE A 78 2.82 18.91 6.62
N THR A 79 1.52 19.09 6.78
CA THR A 79 0.93 20.23 7.52
C THR A 79 -0.23 19.76 8.38
N ASP A 80 -0.56 20.53 9.42
CA ASP A 80 -1.67 20.26 10.36
C ASP A 80 -1.53 18.95 11.14
N GLU A 81 -0.29 18.53 11.42
CA GLU A 81 0.09 17.32 12.14
C GLU A 81 0.57 17.61 13.58
N ASN A 82 0.52 16.56 14.40
CA ASN A 82 1.20 16.48 15.70
C ASN A 82 2.27 15.38 15.69
N ALA A 83 2.09 14.35 14.86
CA ALA A 83 3.03 13.26 14.70
C ALA A 83 2.99 12.68 13.29
N VAL A 84 4.16 12.28 12.78
CA VAL A 84 4.32 11.66 11.46
C VAL A 84 5.08 10.35 11.61
N TYR A 85 4.61 9.33 10.89
CA TYR A 85 5.18 7.99 10.94
C TYR A 85 5.43 7.46 9.53
N PHE A 86 6.50 6.72 9.40
CA PHE A 86 6.84 5.91 8.25
C PHE A 86 6.56 4.44 8.59
N GLY A 87 5.60 3.85 7.91
CA GLY A 87 5.30 2.43 8.01
C GLY A 87 6.01 1.67 6.90
N TYR A 88 6.81 0.67 7.21
CA TYR A 88 7.53 -0.10 6.18
C TYR A 88 7.61 -1.59 6.50
N ARG A 89 7.82 -2.39 5.47
CA ARG A 89 8.15 -3.83 5.57
C ARG A 89 9.08 -4.25 4.43
N THR A 90 9.81 -5.33 4.65
CA THR A 90 10.79 -5.86 3.70
C THR A 90 10.43 -7.26 3.19
N ALA A 91 9.28 -7.80 3.58
CA ALA A 91 8.73 -9.03 3.03
C ALA A 91 7.19 -8.99 3.09
N ASN A 92 6.51 -9.57 2.09
CA ASN A 92 5.05 -9.52 1.95
C ASN A 92 4.29 -10.20 3.10
N TYR A 93 4.92 -11.16 3.78
CA TYR A 93 4.35 -11.89 4.92
C TYR A 93 4.60 -11.20 6.26
N LEU A 94 5.43 -10.15 6.30
CA LEU A 94 5.69 -9.39 7.52
C LEU A 94 4.65 -8.27 7.71
N PRO A 95 4.30 -7.96 8.95
CA PRO A 95 3.55 -6.76 9.25
C PRO A 95 4.39 -5.51 8.95
N PHE A 96 3.70 -4.39 8.73
CA PHE A 96 4.38 -3.10 8.67
C PHE A 96 4.87 -2.69 10.06
N VAL A 97 6.10 -2.19 10.13
CA VAL A 97 6.69 -1.58 11.32
C VAL A 97 6.63 -0.07 11.17
N ARG A 98 6.16 0.64 12.19
CA ARG A 98 6.08 2.11 12.19
C ARG A 98 7.27 2.70 12.94
N ILE A 99 7.91 3.68 12.34
CA ILE A 99 8.95 4.52 12.95
C ILE A 99 8.57 5.98 12.77
N HIS A 100 9.02 6.87 13.68
CA HIS A 100 8.78 8.28 13.56
C HIS A 100 9.54 8.91 12.38
N MET A 101 8.91 9.87 11.72
CA MET A 101 9.56 10.84 10.86
C MET A 101 9.74 12.14 11.64
N PHE A 102 10.80 12.89 11.36
CA PHE A 102 11.19 14.10 12.09
C PHE A 102 11.36 15.29 11.15
N ASP A 103 11.01 16.48 11.64
CA ASP A 103 11.27 17.79 11.03
C ASP A 103 12.22 18.55 11.96
N ASP A 104 13.47 18.06 12.06
CA ASP A 104 14.46 18.58 13.03
C ASP A 104 15.78 19.05 12.38
N GLY A 105 15.86 18.99 11.04
CA GLY A 105 17.05 19.34 10.27
C GLY A 105 18.19 18.31 10.34
N ALA A 106 17.95 17.13 10.93
CA ALA A 106 18.96 16.07 11.11
C ALA A 106 18.67 14.79 10.33
N HIS A 107 17.44 14.59 9.86
CA HIS A 107 16.97 13.37 9.17
C HIS A 107 16.87 13.52 7.64
N ASN A 108 17.74 14.37 7.05
CA ASN A 108 17.72 14.74 5.62
C ASN A 108 16.40 15.41 5.19
N ASP A 109 15.76 16.08 6.12
CA ASP A 109 14.47 16.74 6.02
C ASP A 109 14.57 18.22 5.63
N GLY A 110 15.77 18.81 5.58
CA GLY A 110 15.98 20.21 5.26
C GLY A 110 16.31 21.03 6.49
N ALA A 111 15.55 22.08 6.76
CA ALA A 111 15.69 22.93 7.94
C ALA A 111 14.65 22.53 8.99
N ALA A 112 15.04 22.55 10.28
CA ALA A 112 14.11 22.25 11.35
C ALA A 112 12.87 23.17 11.32
N GLY A 113 11.69 22.61 11.34
CA GLY A 113 10.42 23.32 11.37
C GLY A 113 9.97 23.88 10.01
N ASP A 114 10.47 23.35 8.89
CA ASP A 114 10.06 23.79 7.56
C ASP A 114 8.88 22.99 6.96
N GLY A 115 8.36 22.01 7.72
CA GLY A 115 7.23 21.17 7.33
C GLY A 115 7.65 19.98 6.46
N VAL A 116 8.95 19.76 6.26
CA VAL A 116 9.47 18.57 5.58
C VAL A 116 9.92 17.56 6.64
N TYR A 117 9.31 16.42 6.63
CA TYR A 117 9.61 15.30 7.55
C TYR A 117 10.53 14.29 6.89
N GLY A 118 11.54 13.83 7.60
CA GLY A 118 12.54 12.89 7.12
C GLY A 118 12.68 11.64 7.97
N VAL A 119 13.11 10.54 7.34
CA VAL A 119 13.46 9.27 7.98
C VAL A 119 14.37 8.47 7.07
N SER A 120 15.19 7.58 7.65
CA SER A 120 16.04 6.67 6.89
C SER A 120 15.64 5.21 7.12
N ALA A 121 15.70 4.40 6.07
CA ALA A 121 15.54 2.95 6.14
C ALA A 121 16.57 2.27 5.23
N THR A 122 17.01 1.06 5.64
CA THR A 122 18.00 0.29 4.89
C THR A 122 17.32 -0.75 3.99
N MET A 123 17.78 -0.86 2.75
CA MET A 123 17.38 -1.92 1.81
C MET A 123 17.99 -3.27 2.24
N SER A 124 17.39 -3.89 3.25
CA SER A 124 17.87 -5.18 3.78
C SER A 124 17.45 -6.40 2.94
N THR A 125 16.57 -6.21 1.97
CA THR A 125 16.10 -7.22 1.02
C THR A 125 15.95 -6.61 -0.37
N THR A 126 15.45 -7.38 -1.34
CA THR A 126 15.28 -6.94 -2.72
C THR A 126 14.15 -5.93 -2.95
N PHE A 127 13.31 -5.69 -1.96
CA PHE A 127 12.29 -4.65 -2.01
C PHE A 127 12.00 -4.09 -0.60
N LEU A 128 11.44 -2.88 -0.58
CA LEU A 128 10.90 -2.21 0.60
C LEU A 128 9.54 -1.64 0.23
N GLN A 129 8.51 -2.04 0.96
CA GLN A 129 7.16 -1.48 0.85
C GLN A 129 6.92 -0.50 1.98
N TYR A 130 6.31 0.65 1.69
CA TYR A 130 6.11 1.68 2.69
C TYR A 130 4.86 2.52 2.47
N TYR A 131 4.45 3.20 3.53
CA TYR A 131 3.44 4.25 3.53
C TYR A 131 3.82 5.34 4.53
N ILE A 132 3.19 6.50 4.41
CA ILE A 132 3.31 7.59 5.40
C ILE A 132 1.97 7.73 6.11
N TYR A 133 2.03 7.96 7.42
CA TYR A 133 0.89 8.27 8.26
C TYR A 133 1.16 9.53 9.06
N ALA A 134 0.28 10.50 8.96
CA ALA A 134 0.30 11.72 9.75
C ALA A 134 -0.96 11.82 10.58
N GLU A 135 -0.85 12.28 11.80
CA GLU A 135 -1.99 12.47 12.70
C GLU A 135 -1.89 13.79 13.47
N ASN A 136 -3.05 14.33 13.80
CA ASN A 136 -3.21 15.38 14.78
C ASN A 136 -4.09 14.90 15.95
N SER A 137 -4.52 15.80 16.83
CA SER A 137 -5.31 15.44 18.02
C SER A 137 -6.68 14.82 17.73
N GLY A 138 -7.21 14.95 16.52
CA GLY A 138 -8.57 14.52 16.18
C GLY A 138 -8.65 13.48 15.08
N ILE A 139 -7.71 13.49 14.13
CA ILE A 139 -7.79 12.67 12.93
C ILE A 139 -6.41 12.31 12.40
N GLY A 140 -6.33 11.17 11.70
CA GLY A 140 -5.11 10.75 11.00
C GLY A 140 -5.36 10.53 9.52
N LYS A 141 -4.28 10.63 8.73
CA LYS A 141 -4.29 10.43 7.28
C LYS A 141 -3.16 9.52 6.84
N PHE A 142 -3.47 8.68 5.86
CA PHE A 142 -2.50 7.80 5.23
C PHE A 142 -2.17 8.26 3.81
N SER A 143 -0.95 7.97 3.37
CA SER A 143 -0.55 8.03 1.98
C SER A 143 0.25 6.76 1.63
N PRO A 144 -0.26 5.87 0.75
CA PRO A 144 -1.56 5.90 0.09
C PRO A 144 -2.75 5.84 1.04
N VAL A 145 -3.93 6.33 0.59
CA VAL A 145 -5.14 6.47 1.45
C VAL A 145 -5.59 5.13 2.05
N ARG A 146 -5.35 4.03 1.35
CA ARG A 146 -5.75 2.68 1.76
C ARG A 146 -4.61 1.83 2.30
N ALA A 147 -3.59 2.46 2.93
CA ALA A 147 -2.57 1.71 3.64
C ALA A 147 -3.25 0.83 4.74
N GLU A 148 -2.82 -0.34 4.92
CA GLU A 148 -1.71 -1.16 4.43
C GLU A 148 -2.11 -2.10 3.25
N HIS A 149 -3.27 -1.85 2.64
CA HIS A 149 -3.70 -2.55 1.41
C HIS A 149 -3.03 -1.95 0.17
N GLU A 150 -2.76 -0.65 0.21
CA GLU A 150 -1.99 0.08 -0.79
C GLU A 150 -0.70 0.60 -0.14
N TYR A 151 0.40 0.57 -0.87
CA TYR A 151 1.72 0.99 -0.40
C TYR A 151 2.58 1.40 -1.58
N TYR A 152 3.59 2.21 -1.30
CA TYR A 152 4.68 2.47 -2.24
C TYR A 152 5.69 1.34 -2.19
N THR A 153 6.38 1.09 -3.29
CA THR A 153 7.41 0.05 -3.36
C THR A 153 8.70 0.61 -3.96
N ILE A 154 9.82 0.33 -3.34
CA ILE A 154 11.17 0.48 -3.90
C ILE A 154 11.73 -0.92 -4.09
N GLU A 155 12.25 -1.21 -5.27
CA GLU A 155 12.81 -2.51 -5.63
C GLU A 155 14.26 -2.34 -6.06
N ILE A 156 15.09 -3.32 -5.69
CA ILE A 156 16.43 -3.43 -6.25
C ILE A 156 16.26 -3.88 -7.69
N THR A 157 16.73 -3.06 -8.64
CA THR A 157 16.87 -3.52 -10.01
C THR A 157 17.99 -4.57 -10.02
N PRO A 158 17.70 -5.85 -10.32
CA PRO A 158 18.77 -6.83 -10.42
C PRO A 158 19.79 -6.31 -11.45
N PRO A 159 21.08 -6.49 -11.21
CA PRO A 159 22.05 -6.22 -12.26
C PRO A 159 21.60 -6.98 -13.51
N PRO A 160 21.83 -6.43 -14.70
CA PRO A 160 21.53 -7.15 -15.93
C PRO A 160 22.13 -8.55 -15.80
N ALA A 161 21.34 -9.56 -16.11
CA ALA A 161 21.71 -10.96 -15.97
C ALA A 161 23.16 -11.12 -16.41
N GLY A 162 23.99 -11.65 -15.49
CA GLY A 162 25.45 -11.67 -15.70
C GLY A 162 25.76 -12.21 -17.09
N ASN A 163 26.81 -11.71 -17.68
CA ASN A 163 27.25 -12.10 -19.03
C ASN A 163 27.51 -13.61 -19.18
N ILE A 164 27.50 -14.33 -18.04
CA ILE A 164 27.62 -15.77 -17.99
C ILE A 164 26.29 -16.35 -17.50
N VAL A 165 25.67 -17.17 -18.32
CA VAL A 165 24.41 -17.87 -18.01
C VAL A 165 24.62 -19.37 -18.09
N ILE A 166 23.85 -20.13 -17.32
CA ILE A 166 23.77 -21.58 -17.50
C ILE A 166 23.00 -21.79 -18.80
N ASN A 167 23.66 -22.38 -19.80
CA ASN A 167 23.08 -22.70 -21.12
C ASN A 167 22.40 -24.06 -21.09
N GLU A 168 23.07 -25.04 -20.50
CA GLU A 168 22.59 -26.41 -20.43
C GLU A 168 23.04 -27.07 -19.12
N LEU A 169 22.25 -28.01 -18.65
CA LEU A 169 22.53 -28.84 -17.48
C LEU A 169 22.18 -30.29 -17.80
N LEU A 170 23.12 -31.18 -17.63
CA LEU A 170 22.87 -32.62 -17.68
C LEU A 170 23.18 -33.23 -16.30
N ALA A 171 22.13 -33.45 -15.54
CA ALA A 171 22.20 -34.14 -14.25
C ALA A 171 21.83 -35.62 -14.46
N SER A 172 22.56 -36.51 -13.85
CA SER A 172 22.42 -37.97 -14.01
C SER A 172 22.77 -38.45 -15.43
N ASN A 173 24.00 -38.16 -15.83
CA ASN A 173 24.54 -38.58 -17.13
C ASN A 173 25.13 -39.98 -17.06
N ASP A 174 24.29 -41.01 -17.17
CA ASP A 174 24.74 -42.41 -17.11
C ASP A 174 25.19 -42.98 -18.45
N ILE A 175 24.62 -42.49 -19.57
CA ILE A 175 24.82 -43.07 -20.91
C ILE A 175 24.66 -42.06 -22.07
N THR A 176 24.35 -40.79 -21.78
CA THR A 176 23.91 -39.84 -22.82
C THR A 176 25.09 -39.20 -23.54
N GLN A 177 26.05 -38.67 -22.81
CA GLN A 177 27.18 -37.93 -23.34
C GLN A 177 28.46 -38.30 -22.58
N ALA A 178 29.36 -39.03 -23.22
CA ALA A 178 30.68 -39.31 -22.65
C ALA A 178 31.62 -38.12 -22.85
N ASP A 179 32.50 -37.91 -21.90
CA ASP A 179 33.63 -36.98 -22.03
C ASP A 179 34.75 -37.51 -22.94
N GLN A 180 35.88 -36.79 -23.01
CA GLN A 180 37.03 -37.18 -23.84
C GLN A 180 37.75 -38.44 -23.33
N ASP A 181 37.56 -38.80 -22.06
CA ASP A 181 38.15 -39.99 -21.43
C ASP A 181 37.19 -41.18 -21.47
N GLY A 182 35.96 -40.98 -21.98
CA GLY A 182 34.91 -41.98 -22.14
C GLY A 182 34.06 -42.15 -20.90
N GLU A 183 34.12 -41.24 -19.94
CA GLU A 183 33.34 -41.27 -18.72
C GLU A 183 32.03 -40.46 -18.85
N PHE A 184 31.01 -40.82 -18.08
CA PHE A 184 29.70 -40.18 -18.13
C PHE A 184 29.48 -39.37 -16.86
N ASP A 185 30.13 -38.21 -16.79
CA ASP A 185 29.96 -37.29 -15.66
C ASP A 185 28.76 -36.32 -15.87
N ASP A 186 28.19 -35.88 -14.80
CA ASP A 186 27.21 -34.78 -14.81
C ASP A 186 27.95 -33.47 -15.19
N TRP A 187 27.33 -32.63 -16.00
CA TRP A 187 27.97 -31.40 -16.45
C TRP A 187 27.02 -30.21 -16.50
N ILE A 188 27.61 -29.02 -16.51
CA ILE A 188 26.92 -27.74 -16.67
C ILE A 188 27.64 -26.96 -17.75
N GLU A 189 26.92 -26.54 -18.78
CA GLU A 189 27.41 -25.62 -19.78
C GLU A 189 27.14 -24.17 -19.37
N LEU A 190 28.21 -23.37 -19.40
CA LEU A 190 28.12 -21.94 -19.15
C LEU A 190 28.30 -21.21 -20.48
N TYR A 191 27.33 -20.35 -20.81
CA TYR A 191 27.39 -19.49 -21.97
C TYR A 191 27.78 -18.06 -21.57
N ASN A 192 28.82 -17.52 -22.23
CA ASN A 192 29.20 -16.12 -22.09
C ASN A 192 28.44 -15.27 -23.12
N ASN A 193 27.49 -14.47 -22.63
CA ASN A 193 26.63 -13.60 -23.46
C ASN A 193 27.25 -12.21 -23.70
N THR A 194 28.58 -12.03 -23.50
CA THR A 194 29.29 -10.79 -23.89
C THR A 194 29.70 -10.84 -25.35
N ASN A 195 29.49 -9.71 -26.04
CA ASN A 195 30.12 -9.46 -27.34
C ASN A 195 31.60 -9.08 -27.18
#